data_9b0674c1f75cdc2cd9cf9a0d05ada51c
#
_entry.id   9b0674c1f75cdc2cd9cf9a0d05ada51c
#
_cell.length_a   1.000
_cell.length_b   1.000
_cell.length_c   1.000
_cell.angle_alpha   90.00
_cell.angle_beta   90.00
_cell.angle_gamma   90.00
#
_symmetry.space_group_name_H-M   'P 1'
#
loop_
_entity.id
_entity.type
_entity.pdbx_description
1 polymer ?
#
loop_
_entity_poly.entity_id
_entity_poly.type
_entity_poly.pdbx_seq_one_letter_code
_entity_poly.pdbx_strand_id
1 'polypeptide(L)'
;LNVTKLTDEDLAWGDYAFISSTSVQRESVRQVIARCKEVSVKVVAGGPLFTTEYEQFKDVDHLVLNEAEVTLPPFLTDLELGVARHIYMTSEFANIQKTPAPLWKLADLQQYATMSIQFTRGCPYHCEFCNVTVLFGHRPRTKTIGQIIAELDSFYKLGWRGSTFFVDDNFIGNKRYLRTELLPALIEWQKDKGGMPFYTAASINLADDEQLMHMMVEAGFDQVFIGIETPNEESLTECGKKQNNGRNLVEDVKRIQRAGLHVQGGFIVGFDNDTPSIFRRQIDFIQKSGIVMANVAILQAPTGSRLYERLRQEGRLLGQMLFDVAYGSTNFVPTMDIATLREGYKDIMRNIYSPEHYYQRVKTFLREYKPPKIVTRLNFEDILSFFRSIYHLGILGKERVHYWRLLLWTCFHRPKLF
;
A
#
# COMPACT_ATOMS: atom_id res chain seq x y z
N LEU A 1 -6.84 -3.08 13.31
CA LEU A 1 -7.74 -2.65 14.39
C LEU A 1 -7.30 -3.32 15.70
N ASN A 2 -7.01 -2.54 16.71
CA ASN A 2 -6.79 -3.10 18.03
C ASN A 2 -8.17 -3.29 18.70
N VAL A 3 -8.79 -4.44 18.47
CA VAL A 3 -10.13 -4.80 18.99
C VAL A 3 -10.21 -4.69 20.51
N THR A 4 -9.07 -4.79 21.19
CA THR A 4 -9.01 -4.67 22.66
C THR A 4 -9.26 -3.25 23.17
N LYS A 5 -9.20 -2.23 22.30
CA LYS A 5 -9.53 -0.84 22.65
C LYS A 5 -11.03 -0.51 22.52
N LEU A 6 -11.82 -1.34 21.81
CA LEU A 6 -13.25 -1.16 21.72
C LEU A 6 -13.88 -1.65 23.03
N THR A 7 -14.47 -0.76 23.81
CA THR A 7 -15.11 -1.09 25.08
C THR A 7 -16.59 -1.42 24.90
N ASP A 8 -17.21 -2.05 25.91
CA ASP A 8 -18.66 -2.31 25.87
C ASP A 8 -19.45 -1.02 26.03
N GLU A 9 -18.86 0.01 26.68
CA GLU A 9 -19.45 1.35 26.76
C GLU A 9 -19.50 2.02 25.37
N ASP A 10 -18.43 1.87 24.54
CA ASP A 10 -18.44 2.36 23.16
C ASP A 10 -19.54 1.71 22.33
N LEU A 11 -19.79 0.41 22.51
CA LEU A 11 -20.84 -0.30 21.82
C LEU A 11 -22.23 0.09 22.32
N ALA A 12 -22.41 0.22 23.62
CA ALA A 12 -23.70 0.61 24.23
C ALA A 12 -24.09 2.05 23.93
N TRP A 13 -23.16 2.91 23.54
CA TRP A 13 -23.42 4.30 23.20
C TRP A 13 -24.15 4.47 21.86
N GLY A 14 -23.95 3.57 20.90
CA GLY A 14 -24.48 3.72 19.56
C GLY A 14 -25.59 2.73 19.21
N ASP A 15 -26.57 3.16 18.44
CA ASP A 15 -27.63 2.29 17.91
C ASP A 15 -27.13 1.42 16.74
N TYR A 16 -26.11 1.91 16.05
CA TYR A 16 -25.50 1.25 14.87
C TYR A 16 -23.98 1.29 14.91
N ALA A 17 -23.35 0.18 14.58
CA ALA A 17 -21.92 0.09 14.32
C ALA A 17 -21.66 0.07 12.80
N PHE A 18 -21.05 1.12 12.29
CA PHE A 18 -20.62 1.19 10.87
C PHE A 18 -19.21 0.63 10.73
N ILE A 19 -19.08 -0.46 9.98
CA ILE A 19 -17.81 -1.17 9.80
C ILE A 19 -17.38 -1.11 8.33
N SER A 20 -16.24 -0.47 8.07
CA SER A 20 -15.58 -0.51 6.76
C SER A 20 -14.24 -1.22 6.88
N SER A 21 -13.96 -2.19 5.99
CA SER A 21 -12.75 -3.00 6.13
C SER A 21 -12.23 -3.57 4.81
N THR A 22 -10.96 -3.98 4.88
CA THR A 22 -10.27 -4.75 3.84
C THR A 22 -10.12 -6.22 4.28
N SER A 23 -9.76 -7.10 3.34
CA SER A 23 -9.58 -8.54 3.60
C SER A 23 -8.57 -8.85 4.72
N VAL A 24 -7.56 -7.99 4.91
CA VAL A 24 -6.55 -8.12 5.98
C VAL A 24 -7.17 -8.04 7.38
N GLN A 25 -8.31 -7.37 7.51
CA GLN A 25 -8.98 -7.10 8.79
C GLN A 25 -10.09 -8.11 9.09
N ARG A 26 -10.27 -9.16 8.27
CA ARG A 26 -11.40 -10.11 8.35
C ARG A 26 -11.62 -10.66 9.75
N GLU A 27 -10.56 -11.14 10.40
CA GLU A 27 -10.67 -11.73 11.73
C GLU A 27 -11.11 -10.71 12.79
N SER A 28 -10.47 -9.54 12.79
CA SER A 28 -10.87 -8.44 13.69
C SER A 28 -12.32 -8.00 13.48
N VAL A 29 -12.76 -7.98 12.21
CA VAL A 29 -14.15 -7.62 11.86
C VAL A 29 -15.14 -8.66 12.39
N ARG A 30 -14.85 -9.96 12.25
CA ARG A 30 -15.71 -11.02 12.80
C ARG A 30 -15.85 -10.90 14.32
N GLN A 31 -14.77 -10.58 15.02
CA GLN A 31 -14.79 -10.35 16.47
C GLN A 31 -15.64 -9.13 16.83
N VAL A 32 -15.52 -8.01 16.09
CA VAL A 32 -16.35 -6.82 16.31
C VAL A 32 -17.83 -7.11 16.06
N ILE A 33 -18.17 -7.80 14.96
CA ILE A 33 -19.55 -8.19 14.64
C ILE A 33 -20.13 -9.07 15.75
N ALA A 34 -19.39 -10.06 16.24
CA ALA A 34 -19.83 -10.92 17.34
C ALA A 34 -20.14 -10.10 18.61
N ARG A 35 -19.25 -9.18 19.01
CA ARG A 35 -19.48 -8.31 20.15
C ARG A 35 -20.69 -7.38 19.98
N CYS A 36 -20.90 -6.79 18.79
CA CYS A 36 -22.08 -5.98 18.51
C CYS A 36 -23.38 -6.79 18.71
N LYS A 37 -23.39 -8.04 18.27
CA LYS A 37 -24.55 -8.94 18.46
C LYS A 37 -24.81 -9.26 19.92
N GLU A 38 -23.77 -9.51 20.73
CA GLU A 38 -23.92 -9.78 22.17
C GLU A 38 -24.59 -8.62 22.90
N VAL A 39 -24.34 -7.39 22.49
CA VAL A 39 -24.97 -6.18 23.10
C VAL A 39 -26.13 -5.63 22.28
N SER A 40 -26.61 -6.38 21.27
CA SER A 40 -27.77 -6.02 20.42
C SER A 40 -27.60 -4.71 19.62
N VAL A 41 -26.37 -4.31 19.30
CA VAL A 41 -26.07 -3.19 18.41
C VAL A 41 -26.12 -3.64 16.96
N LYS A 42 -26.91 -2.96 16.14
CA LYS A 42 -27.04 -3.27 14.71
C LYS A 42 -25.78 -2.95 13.93
N VAL A 43 -25.43 -3.79 12.98
CA VAL A 43 -24.21 -3.64 12.18
C VAL A 43 -24.52 -3.26 10.73
N VAL A 44 -23.92 -2.16 10.28
CA VAL A 44 -23.89 -1.71 8.89
C VAL A 44 -22.48 -1.92 8.36
N ALA A 45 -22.32 -2.82 7.38
CA ALA A 45 -20.99 -3.21 6.91
C ALA A 45 -20.76 -2.88 5.44
N GLY A 46 -19.55 -2.38 5.12
CA GLY A 46 -19.13 -1.99 3.78
C GLY A 46 -17.63 -2.08 3.55
N GLY A 47 -17.19 -1.50 2.45
CA GLY A 47 -15.79 -1.52 2.05
C GLY A 47 -15.37 -2.77 1.28
N PRO A 48 -14.08 -2.87 0.90
CA PRO A 48 -13.58 -3.90 -0.01
C PRO A 48 -13.85 -5.34 0.42
N LEU A 49 -13.68 -5.67 1.71
CA LEU A 49 -13.94 -7.01 2.23
C LEU A 49 -15.38 -7.43 1.96
N PHE A 50 -16.33 -6.62 2.40
CA PHE A 50 -17.74 -6.97 2.27
C PHE A 50 -18.19 -6.92 0.81
N THR A 51 -17.68 -6.00 0.01
CA THR A 51 -18.00 -5.92 -1.43
C THR A 51 -17.59 -7.20 -2.17
N THR A 52 -16.45 -7.79 -1.84
CA THR A 52 -15.97 -9.00 -2.55
C THR A 52 -16.46 -10.32 -1.93
N GLU A 53 -16.90 -10.29 -0.67
CA GLU A 53 -17.20 -11.52 0.08
C GLU A 53 -18.52 -11.43 0.88
N TYR A 54 -19.46 -10.59 0.46
CA TYR A 54 -20.70 -10.33 1.21
C TYR A 54 -21.51 -11.58 1.56
N GLU A 55 -21.44 -12.61 0.73
CA GLU A 55 -22.13 -13.88 0.98
C GLU A 55 -21.72 -14.57 2.28
N GLN A 56 -20.55 -14.25 2.81
CA GLN A 56 -20.02 -14.80 4.06
C GLN A 56 -20.45 -14.01 5.30
N PHE A 57 -21.11 -12.86 5.10
CA PHE A 57 -21.55 -11.94 6.14
C PHE A 57 -23.08 -11.73 6.11
N LYS A 58 -23.84 -12.78 5.76
CA LYS A 58 -25.31 -12.73 5.66
C LYS A 58 -26.01 -12.42 6.98
N ASP A 59 -25.32 -12.58 8.07
CA ASP A 59 -25.80 -12.34 9.44
C ASP A 59 -25.56 -10.91 9.95
N VAL A 60 -25.04 -10.02 9.11
CA VAL A 60 -24.96 -8.57 9.36
C VAL A 60 -26.30 -7.92 9.03
N ASP A 61 -26.73 -6.91 9.81
CA ASP A 61 -28.05 -6.29 9.62
C ASP A 61 -28.17 -5.60 8.25
N HIS A 62 -27.17 -4.83 7.86
CA HIS A 62 -27.15 -4.13 6.58
C HIS A 62 -25.79 -4.20 5.92
N LEU A 63 -25.78 -4.47 4.62
CA LEU A 63 -24.61 -4.49 3.75
C LEU A 63 -24.68 -3.32 2.75
N VAL A 64 -23.74 -2.37 2.86
CA VAL A 64 -23.60 -1.21 1.98
C VAL A 64 -22.34 -1.41 1.15
N LEU A 65 -22.52 -1.99 -0.04
CA LEU A 65 -21.45 -2.54 -0.87
C LEU A 65 -21.02 -1.55 -1.97
N ASN A 66 -19.84 -1.80 -2.55
CA ASN A 66 -19.21 -0.96 -3.56
C ASN A 66 -18.80 0.42 -3.00
N GLU A 67 -18.90 1.48 -3.79
CA GLU A 67 -18.50 2.82 -3.35
C GLU A 67 -19.62 3.49 -2.55
N ALA A 68 -19.33 3.82 -1.29
CA ALA A 68 -20.28 4.37 -0.33
C ALA A 68 -20.92 5.68 -0.81
N GLU A 69 -20.24 6.46 -1.64
CA GLU A 69 -20.80 7.69 -2.23
C GLU A 69 -22.08 7.43 -3.03
N VAL A 70 -22.27 6.21 -3.55
CA VAL A 70 -23.47 5.83 -4.32
C VAL A 70 -24.47 5.04 -3.49
N THR A 71 -23.99 4.14 -2.62
CA THR A 71 -24.85 3.16 -1.93
C THR A 71 -25.27 3.59 -0.53
N LEU A 72 -24.49 4.44 0.14
CA LEU A 72 -24.81 4.92 1.49
C LEU A 72 -26.00 5.91 1.53
N PRO A 73 -26.14 6.90 0.61
CA PRO A 73 -27.28 7.83 0.68
C PRO A 73 -28.64 7.15 0.62
N PRO A 74 -28.93 6.23 -0.34
CA PRO A 74 -30.22 5.55 -0.35
C PRO A 74 -30.43 4.66 0.89
N PHE A 75 -29.37 4.04 1.43
CA PHE A 75 -29.47 3.31 2.68
C PHE A 75 -29.91 4.22 3.84
N LEU A 76 -29.27 5.38 3.99
CA LEU A 76 -29.63 6.32 5.07
C LEU A 76 -31.06 6.83 4.94
N THR A 77 -31.52 7.14 3.72
CA THR A 77 -32.91 7.53 3.47
C THR A 77 -33.89 6.43 3.87
N ASP A 78 -33.65 5.20 3.44
CA ASP A 78 -34.50 4.06 3.79
C ASP A 78 -34.47 3.77 5.30
N LEU A 79 -33.31 3.99 5.95
CA LEU A 79 -33.15 3.84 7.40
C LEU A 79 -33.99 4.84 8.18
N GLU A 80 -33.97 6.11 7.78
CA GLU A 80 -34.80 7.18 8.38
C GLU A 80 -36.28 6.90 8.22
N LEU A 81 -36.69 6.29 7.12
CA LEU A 81 -38.07 5.89 6.85
C LEU A 81 -38.48 4.57 7.52
N GLY A 82 -37.55 3.86 8.17
CA GLY A 82 -37.78 2.56 8.79
C GLY A 82 -38.00 1.40 7.82
N VAL A 83 -37.58 1.54 6.56
CA VAL A 83 -37.73 0.56 5.47
C VAL A 83 -36.38 0.06 4.93
N ALA A 84 -35.32 0.19 5.69
CA ALA A 84 -33.99 -0.19 5.27
C ALA A 84 -33.90 -1.67 4.87
N ARG A 85 -33.34 -1.92 3.68
CA ARG A 85 -33.12 -3.27 3.15
C ARG A 85 -31.83 -3.87 3.73
N HIS A 86 -31.69 -5.17 3.58
CA HIS A 86 -30.48 -5.88 4.01
C HIS A 86 -29.26 -5.52 3.16
N ILE A 87 -29.41 -5.41 1.81
CA ILE A 87 -28.29 -5.18 0.87
C ILE A 87 -28.56 -3.95 0.00
N TYR A 88 -27.54 -3.07 -0.07
CA TYR A 88 -27.42 -1.95 -1.00
C TYR A 88 -26.16 -2.15 -1.82
N MET A 89 -26.30 -2.33 -3.12
CA MET A 89 -25.20 -2.55 -4.05
C MET A 89 -25.48 -1.90 -5.40
N THR A 90 -24.41 -1.59 -6.14
CA THR A 90 -24.49 -0.97 -7.47
C THR A 90 -23.33 -1.43 -8.35
N SER A 91 -23.50 -1.35 -9.67
CA SER A 91 -22.41 -1.45 -10.64
C SER A 91 -21.86 -0.08 -11.06
N GLU A 92 -22.44 1.00 -10.59
CA GLU A 92 -22.01 2.37 -10.91
C GLU A 92 -20.80 2.76 -10.05
N PHE A 93 -19.90 3.54 -10.66
CA PHE A 93 -18.76 4.13 -9.97
C PHE A 93 -19.06 5.58 -9.57
N ALA A 94 -18.69 5.95 -8.37
CA ALA A 94 -18.91 7.28 -7.83
C ALA A 94 -18.19 8.39 -8.60
N ASN A 95 -18.79 9.55 -8.68
CA ASN A 95 -18.09 10.78 -9.02
C ASN A 95 -17.33 11.29 -7.80
N ILE A 96 -16.03 10.92 -7.68
CA ILE A 96 -15.21 11.24 -6.51
C ILE A 96 -14.91 12.74 -6.35
N GLN A 97 -15.23 13.58 -7.34
CA GLN A 97 -15.18 15.03 -7.19
C GLN A 97 -16.27 15.59 -6.26
N LYS A 98 -17.25 14.75 -5.89
CA LYS A 98 -18.29 15.08 -4.92
C LYS A 98 -18.04 14.48 -3.54
N THR A 99 -16.99 13.65 -3.37
CA THR A 99 -16.66 13.04 -2.09
C THR A 99 -16.28 14.13 -1.08
N PRO A 100 -16.93 14.18 0.10
CA PRO A 100 -16.57 15.15 1.14
C PRO A 100 -15.18 14.86 1.71
N ALA A 101 -14.54 15.88 2.27
CA ALA A 101 -13.32 15.70 3.03
C ALA A 101 -13.62 14.89 4.31
N PRO A 102 -12.76 13.93 4.68
CA PRO A 102 -12.91 13.20 5.94
C PRO A 102 -12.89 14.14 7.16
N LEU A 103 -13.62 13.77 8.22
CA LEU A 103 -13.65 14.55 9.46
C LEU A 103 -12.42 14.24 10.32
N TRP A 104 -11.25 14.66 9.87
CA TRP A 104 -9.96 14.39 10.53
C TRP A 104 -9.90 14.78 12.01
N LYS A 105 -10.71 15.75 12.44
CA LYS A 105 -10.83 16.16 13.86
C LYS A 105 -11.35 15.06 14.79
N LEU A 106 -11.96 14.02 14.24
CA LEU A 106 -12.42 12.85 15.01
C LEU A 106 -11.33 11.81 15.23
N ALA A 107 -10.20 11.91 14.48
CA ALA A 107 -9.08 11.02 14.63
C ALA A 107 -8.06 11.58 15.62
N ASP A 108 -7.56 10.70 16.51
CA ASP A 108 -6.38 11.03 17.32
C ASP A 108 -5.13 10.85 16.45
N LEU A 109 -4.64 11.96 15.89
CA LEU A 109 -3.51 11.94 14.95
C LEU A 109 -2.22 11.37 15.56
N GLN A 110 -2.06 11.38 16.88
CA GLN A 110 -0.89 10.82 17.56
C GLN A 110 -0.83 9.28 17.49
N GLN A 111 -1.95 8.62 17.19
CA GLN A 111 -2.02 7.16 17.02
C GLN A 111 -1.60 6.70 15.60
N TYR A 112 -1.33 7.62 14.69
CA TYR A 112 -1.00 7.30 13.31
C TYR A 112 0.47 7.57 13.01
N ALA A 113 1.12 6.62 12.34
CA ALA A 113 2.47 6.79 11.81
C ALA A 113 2.48 7.65 10.54
N THR A 114 1.38 7.63 9.79
CA THR A 114 1.19 8.37 8.54
C THR A 114 -0.28 8.68 8.33
N MET A 115 -0.58 9.82 7.73
CA MET A 115 -1.92 10.16 7.27
C MET A 115 -2.12 9.67 5.84
N SER A 116 -3.37 9.38 5.48
CA SER A 116 -3.72 8.88 4.16
C SER A 116 -4.63 9.86 3.43
N ILE A 117 -4.33 10.13 2.17
CA ILE A 117 -5.15 10.92 1.27
C ILE A 117 -5.30 10.17 -0.05
N GLN A 118 -6.46 10.25 -0.69
CA GLN A 118 -6.70 9.63 -1.97
C GLN A 118 -6.93 10.68 -3.04
N PHE A 119 -6.12 10.64 -4.10
CA PHE A 119 -6.30 11.49 -5.27
C PHE A 119 -7.05 10.78 -6.38
N THR A 120 -6.71 9.50 -6.68
CA THR A 120 -7.35 8.72 -7.74
C THR A 120 -7.95 7.42 -7.21
N ARG A 121 -8.99 6.93 -7.90
CA ARG A 121 -9.50 5.56 -7.81
C ARG A 121 -9.51 4.90 -9.17
N GLY A 122 -9.11 3.62 -9.21
CA GLY A 122 -9.04 2.80 -10.41
C GLY A 122 -7.65 2.78 -11.04
N CYS A 123 -7.40 1.73 -11.80
CA CYS A 123 -6.10 1.46 -12.40
C CYS A 123 -6.26 1.06 -13.87
N PRO A 124 -5.47 1.63 -14.81
CA PRO A 124 -5.63 1.33 -16.24
C PRO A 124 -5.07 -0.05 -16.63
N TYR A 125 -4.41 -0.75 -15.71
CA TYR A 125 -3.80 -2.05 -15.97
C TYR A 125 -4.71 -3.22 -15.63
N HIS A 126 -4.42 -4.39 -16.19
CA HIS A 126 -5.23 -5.60 -16.08
C HIS A 126 -4.44 -6.76 -15.45
N CYS A 127 -3.68 -6.50 -14.38
CA CYS A 127 -2.93 -7.54 -13.70
C CYS A 127 -3.89 -8.63 -13.16
N GLU A 128 -3.64 -9.89 -13.48
CA GLU A 128 -4.56 -11.01 -13.22
C GLU A 128 -4.83 -11.21 -11.71
N PHE A 129 -3.80 -11.01 -10.89
CA PHE A 129 -3.84 -11.18 -9.43
C PHE A 129 -4.45 -9.99 -8.68
N CYS A 130 -4.81 -8.90 -9.37
CA CYS A 130 -5.24 -7.66 -8.74
C CYS A 130 -6.76 -7.50 -8.81
N ASN A 131 -7.41 -7.19 -7.69
CA ASN A 131 -8.84 -6.93 -7.61
C ASN A 131 -9.20 -5.43 -7.64
N VAL A 132 -8.23 -4.53 -7.75
CA VAL A 132 -8.47 -3.08 -7.81
C VAL A 132 -9.44 -2.70 -8.92
N THR A 133 -9.28 -3.27 -10.11
CA THR A 133 -10.14 -2.95 -11.25
C THR A 133 -11.56 -3.49 -11.11
N VAL A 134 -11.75 -4.54 -10.30
CA VAL A 134 -13.07 -5.05 -9.91
C VAL A 134 -13.76 -4.09 -8.95
N LEU A 135 -13.01 -3.57 -7.98
CA LEU A 135 -13.53 -2.65 -6.96
C LEU A 135 -13.76 -1.23 -7.50
N PHE A 136 -12.83 -0.70 -8.31
CA PHE A 136 -12.76 0.72 -8.65
C PHE A 136 -12.72 1.01 -10.16
N GLY A 137 -12.77 -0.02 -11.01
CA GLY A 137 -12.78 0.11 -12.47
C GLY A 137 -11.42 0.38 -13.10
N HIS A 138 -11.41 0.39 -14.43
CA HIS A 138 -10.20 0.54 -15.25
C HIS A 138 -9.85 2.00 -15.59
N ARG A 139 -10.75 2.95 -15.33
CA ARG A 139 -10.53 4.37 -15.63
C ARG A 139 -10.16 5.09 -14.34
N PRO A 140 -8.93 5.62 -14.22
CA PRO A 140 -8.57 6.45 -13.08
C PRO A 140 -9.48 7.68 -13.00
N ARG A 141 -10.25 7.79 -11.92
CA ARG A 141 -11.09 8.94 -11.59
C ARG A 141 -10.34 9.78 -10.56
N THR A 142 -10.34 11.11 -10.72
CA THR A 142 -9.55 12.00 -9.87
C THR A 142 -10.45 12.91 -9.04
N LYS A 143 -10.03 13.19 -7.82
CA LYS A 143 -10.53 14.34 -7.06
C LYS A 143 -10.08 15.65 -7.71
N THR A 144 -10.74 16.73 -7.38
CA THR A 144 -10.29 18.09 -7.74
C THR A 144 -9.09 18.51 -6.92
N ILE A 145 -8.29 19.42 -7.43
CA ILE A 145 -7.14 19.99 -6.70
C ILE A 145 -7.60 20.64 -5.40
N GLY A 146 -8.71 21.37 -5.43
CA GLY A 146 -9.29 22.01 -4.24
C GLY A 146 -9.61 21.01 -3.13
N GLN A 147 -10.12 19.82 -3.45
CA GLN A 147 -10.36 18.77 -2.45
C GLN A 147 -9.04 18.30 -1.82
N ILE A 148 -8.00 18.04 -2.63
CA ILE A 148 -6.70 17.58 -2.12
C ILE A 148 -6.05 18.62 -1.20
N ILE A 149 -6.03 19.88 -1.62
CA ILE A 149 -5.46 20.97 -0.80
C ILE A 149 -6.28 21.17 0.49
N ALA A 150 -7.61 21.10 0.42
CA ALA A 150 -8.46 21.22 1.60
C ALA A 150 -8.22 20.08 2.61
N GLU A 151 -8.05 18.84 2.12
CA GLU A 151 -7.72 17.70 2.99
C GLU A 151 -6.34 17.87 3.64
N LEU A 152 -5.31 18.26 2.87
CA LEU A 152 -3.96 18.54 3.40
C LEU A 152 -3.97 19.68 4.43
N ASP A 153 -4.67 20.77 4.14
CA ASP A 153 -4.83 21.89 5.07
C ASP A 153 -5.55 21.47 6.36
N SER A 154 -6.51 20.56 6.26
CA SER A 154 -7.26 20.07 7.42
C SER A 154 -6.35 19.41 8.45
N PHE A 155 -5.52 18.41 8.06
CA PHE A 155 -4.62 17.80 9.04
C PHE A 155 -3.39 18.68 9.36
N TYR A 156 -2.96 19.55 8.45
CA TYR A 156 -1.93 20.50 8.78
C TYR A 156 -2.36 21.48 9.91
N LYS A 157 -3.61 21.95 9.85
CA LYS A 157 -4.22 22.80 10.91
C LYS A 157 -4.39 22.05 12.23
N LEU A 158 -4.63 20.74 12.18
CA LEU A 158 -4.67 19.88 13.37
C LEU A 158 -3.29 19.52 13.93
N GLY A 159 -2.22 20.05 13.37
CA GLY A 159 -0.85 19.89 13.86
C GLY A 159 -0.06 18.74 13.20
N TRP A 160 -0.61 18.04 12.19
CA TRP A 160 0.13 17.00 11.50
C TRP A 160 1.34 17.56 10.73
N ARG A 161 2.49 16.93 10.91
CA ARG A 161 3.76 17.29 10.22
C ARG A 161 4.51 16.05 9.72
N GLY A 162 3.94 14.88 9.94
CA GLY A 162 4.51 13.59 9.50
C GLY A 162 4.25 13.29 8.03
N SER A 163 4.70 12.12 7.60
CA SER A 163 4.49 11.62 6.24
C SER A 163 3.01 11.51 5.87
N THR A 164 2.69 11.75 4.60
CA THR A 164 1.34 11.55 4.05
C THR A 164 1.38 10.60 2.87
N PHE A 165 0.60 9.55 2.96
CA PHE A 165 0.44 8.53 1.93
C PHE A 165 -0.68 8.90 0.96
N PHE A 166 -0.34 9.12 -0.30
CA PHE A 166 -1.33 9.13 -1.38
C PHE A 166 -1.67 7.69 -1.73
N VAL A 167 -2.83 7.22 -1.21
CA VAL A 167 -3.27 5.80 -1.26
C VAL A 167 -3.86 5.41 -2.61
N ASP A 168 -3.30 5.95 -3.67
CA ASP A 168 -3.74 5.69 -5.03
C ASP A 168 -3.31 4.30 -5.49
N ASP A 169 -4.17 3.61 -6.25
CA ASP A 169 -3.86 2.29 -6.82
C ASP A 169 -2.71 2.36 -7.84
N ASN A 170 -2.62 3.46 -8.56
CA ASN A 170 -1.51 3.84 -9.43
C ASN A 170 -1.53 5.36 -9.62
N PHE A 171 -0.75 6.07 -8.84
CA PHE A 171 -0.72 7.54 -8.82
C PHE A 171 -0.49 8.14 -10.20
N ILE A 172 0.37 7.51 -11.00
CA ILE A 172 0.70 7.98 -12.35
C ILE A 172 -0.29 7.54 -13.44
N GLY A 173 -1.47 7.06 -13.06
CA GLY A 173 -2.51 6.62 -14.01
C GLY A 173 -2.98 7.72 -14.98
N ASN A 174 -2.87 8.99 -14.59
CA ASN A 174 -3.14 10.17 -15.43
C ASN A 174 -1.97 11.17 -15.36
N LYS A 175 -0.88 10.86 -16.05
CA LYS A 175 0.36 11.67 -16.04
C LYS A 175 0.11 13.13 -16.49
N ARG A 176 -0.81 13.36 -17.42
CA ARG A 176 -1.12 14.73 -17.90
C ARG A 176 -1.68 15.58 -16.76
N TYR A 177 -2.71 15.10 -16.09
CA TYR A 177 -3.35 15.83 -14.99
C TYR A 177 -2.40 16.07 -13.82
N LEU A 178 -1.52 15.07 -13.51
CA LEU A 178 -0.47 15.25 -12.52
C LEU A 178 0.43 16.44 -12.86
N ARG A 179 0.95 16.51 -14.09
CA ARG A 179 1.90 17.57 -14.49
C ARG A 179 1.25 18.94 -14.58
N THR A 180 0.03 19.03 -15.07
CA THR A 180 -0.60 20.33 -15.36
C THR A 180 -1.34 20.91 -14.16
N GLU A 181 -1.78 20.07 -13.23
CA GLU A 181 -2.67 20.49 -12.16
C GLU A 181 -2.14 20.13 -10.76
N LEU A 182 -2.04 18.83 -10.43
CA LEU A 182 -1.80 18.41 -9.06
C LEU A 182 -0.41 18.79 -8.56
N LEU A 183 0.64 18.40 -9.30
CA LEU A 183 2.02 18.65 -8.82
C LEU A 183 2.36 20.13 -8.72
N PRO A 184 1.97 21.01 -9.68
CA PRO A 184 2.14 22.45 -9.50
C PRO A 184 1.45 23.00 -8.24
N ALA A 185 0.23 22.53 -7.95
CA ALA A 185 -0.51 22.96 -6.76
C ALA A 185 0.15 22.46 -5.45
N LEU A 186 0.67 21.23 -5.43
CA LEU A 186 1.40 20.69 -4.28
C LEU A 186 2.74 21.41 -4.08
N ILE A 187 3.46 21.72 -5.15
CA ILE A 187 4.71 22.51 -5.08
C ILE A 187 4.43 23.89 -4.46
N GLU A 188 3.38 24.57 -4.90
CA GLU A 188 2.99 25.85 -4.34
C GLU A 188 2.59 25.73 -2.86
N TRP A 189 1.77 24.70 -2.53
CA TRP A 189 1.34 24.44 -1.16
C TRP A 189 2.50 24.17 -0.21
N GLN A 190 3.55 23.48 -0.67
CA GLN A 190 4.74 23.14 0.15
C GLN A 190 5.59 24.35 0.53
N LYS A 191 5.55 25.46 -0.23
CA LYS A 191 6.39 26.64 0.02
C LYS A 191 6.23 27.17 1.44
N ASP A 192 5.00 27.16 1.96
CA ASP A 192 4.67 27.73 3.28
C ASP A 192 4.52 26.65 4.38
N LYS A 193 4.69 25.35 4.05
CA LYS A 193 4.37 24.25 4.96
C LYS A 193 5.59 23.53 5.55
N GLY A 194 6.80 23.94 5.18
CA GLY A 194 8.03 23.41 5.77
C GLY A 194 8.40 21.98 5.32
N GLY A 195 7.89 21.52 4.17
CA GLY A 195 8.35 20.29 3.55
C GLY A 195 7.71 19.02 4.13
N MET A 196 6.38 18.90 4.13
CA MET A 196 5.70 17.66 4.52
C MET A 196 6.04 16.54 3.51
N PRO A 197 6.60 15.39 3.95
CA PRO A 197 6.96 14.32 3.04
C PRO A 197 5.74 13.57 2.53
N PHE A 198 5.74 13.25 1.22
CA PHE A 198 4.70 12.47 0.56
C PHE A 198 5.26 11.17 0.01
N TYR A 199 4.45 10.13 0.01
CA TYR A 199 4.75 8.89 -0.70
C TYR A 199 3.49 8.31 -1.36
N THR A 200 3.68 7.43 -2.35
CA THR A 200 2.58 6.84 -3.12
C THR A 200 2.96 5.51 -3.75
N ALA A 201 1.99 4.85 -4.41
CA ALA A 201 2.25 3.71 -5.25
C ALA A 201 2.20 4.11 -6.75
N ALA A 202 3.14 3.60 -7.52
CA ALA A 202 3.22 3.85 -8.96
C ALA A 202 3.70 2.61 -9.73
N SER A 203 3.41 2.57 -11.02
CA SER A 203 3.98 1.56 -11.91
C SER A 203 5.39 1.93 -12.37
N ILE A 204 6.22 0.92 -12.71
CA ILE A 204 7.64 1.08 -13.03
C ILE A 204 7.91 2.05 -14.21
N ASN A 205 6.96 2.22 -15.12
CA ASN A 205 7.06 3.18 -16.22
C ASN A 205 7.07 4.66 -15.77
N LEU A 206 7.08 4.92 -14.47
CA LEU A 206 7.51 6.20 -13.91
C LEU A 206 8.95 6.52 -14.32
N ALA A 207 9.83 5.52 -14.42
CA ALA A 207 11.21 5.65 -14.84
C ALA A 207 11.41 6.24 -16.26
N ASP A 208 10.37 6.19 -17.11
CA ASP A 208 10.40 6.74 -18.47
C ASP A 208 10.20 8.26 -18.52
N ASP A 209 9.92 8.89 -17.37
CA ASP A 209 9.39 10.24 -17.29
C ASP A 209 10.18 11.08 -16.28
N GLU A 210 11.36 11.52 -16.71
CA GLU A 210 12.29 12.29 -15.86
C GLU A 210 11.65 13.57 -15.34
N GLN A 211 10.89 14.27 -16.19
CA GLN A 211 10.21 15.50 -15.80
C GLN A 211 9.17 15.25 -14.70
N LEU A 212 8.38 14.18 -14.84
CA LEU A 212 7.38 13.81 -13.83
C LEU A 212 8.04 13.46 -12.50
N MET A 213 9.14 12.68 -12.53
CA MET A 213 9.90 12.34 -11.31
C MET A 213 10.44 13.60 -10.61
N HIS A 214 10.99 14.55 -11.37
CA HIS A 214 11.48 15.82 -10.81
C HIS A 214 10.35 16.64 -10.17
N MET A 215 9.22 16.76 -10.84
CA MET A 215 8.05 17.46 -10.28
C MET A 215 7.50 16.77 -9.03
N MET A 216 7.47 15.43 -8.99
CA MET A 216 7.07 14.69 -7.78
C MET A 216 8.00 15.01 -6.60
N VAL A 217 9.32 14.97 -6.84
CA VAL A 217 10.31 15.30 -5.79
C VAL A 217 10.15 16.75 -5.32
N GLU A 218 9.97 17.70 -6.23
CA GLU A 218 9.74 19.10 -5.91
C GLU A 218 8.43 19.32 -5.12
N ALA A 219 7.40 18.53 -5.41
CA ALA A 219 6.14 18.53 -4.68
C ALA A 219 6.22 17.87 -3.28
N GLY A 220 7.38 17.29 -2.90
CA GLY A 220 7.61 16.70 -1.59
C GLY A 220 7.49 15.17 -1.56
N PHE A 221 7.34 14.50 -2.70
CA PHE A 221 7.43 13.04 -2.73
C PHE A 221 8.88 12.59 -2.56
N ASP A 222 9.14 11.77 -1.57
CA ASP A 222 10.46 11.19 -1.27
C ASP A 222 10.52 9.68 -1.47
N GLN A 223 9.34 9.03 -1.61
CA GLN A 223 9.25 7.59 -1.71
C GLN A 223 8.12 7.14 -2.65
N VAL A 224 8.35 6.02 -3.35
CA VAL A 224 7.35 5.33 -4.17
C VAL A 224 7.36 3.83 -3.94
N PHE A 225 6.19 3.23 -3.81
CA PHE A 225 6.02 1.78 -3.87
C PHE A 225 5.84 1.35 -5.32
N ILE A 226 6.68 0.42 -5.79
CA ILE A 226 6.65 -0.12 -7.15
C ILE A 226 6.38 -1.62 -7.11
N GLY A 227 5.31 -2.05 -7.74
CA GLY A 227 5.07 -3.47 -7.99
C GLY A 227 6.03 -4.00 -9.07
N ILE A 228 7.14 -4.60 -8.65
CA ILE A 228 8.08 -5.30 -9.54
C ILE A 228 7.52 -6.67 -9.90
N GLU A 229 6.94 -7.34 -8.96
CA GLU A 229 6.39 -8.69 -8.89
C GLU A 229 7.46 -9.76 -9.06
N THR A 230 8.06 -9.85 -10.24
CA THR A 230 9.05 -10.89 -10.55
C THR A 230 10.03 -10.42 -11.62
N PRO A 231 11.30 -10.90 -11.59
CA PRO A 231 12.24 -10.72 -12.70
C PRO A 231 12.02 -11.75 -13.84
N ASN A 232 10.95 -12.55 -13.79
CA ASN A 232 10.63 -13.56 -14.81
C ASN A 232 9.64 -12.98 -15.84
N GLU A 233 10.08 -12.77 -17.07
CA GLU A 233 9.25 -12.20 -18.14
C GLU A 233 8.07 -13.09 -18.52
N GLU A 234 8.20 -14.42 -18.42
CA GLU A 234 7.13 -15.37 -18.68
C GLU A 234 6.02 -15.20 -17.63
N SER A 235 6.39 -15.09 -16.35
CA SER A 235 5.43 -14.83 -15.25
C SER A 235 4.81 -13.44 -15.33
N LEU A 236 5.55 -12.41 -15.78
CA LEU A 236 5.00 -11.07 -16.04
C LEU A 236 3.98 -11.10 -17.18
N THR A 237 4.23 -11.91 -18.22
CA THR A 237 3.29 -12.11 -19.33
C THR A 237 2.05 -12.86 -18.89
N GLU A 238 2.23 -13.94 -18.13
CA GLU A 238 1.15 -14.74 -17.51
C GLU A 238 0.19 -13.85 -16.73
N CYS A 239 0.70 -13.07 -15.80
CA CYS A 239 -0.14 -12.23 -14.94
C CYS A 239 -0.60 -10.92 -15.59
N GLY A 240 -0.25 -10.66 -16.85
CA GLY A 240 -0.67 -9.46 -17.58
C GLY A 240 -0.01 -8.16 -17.12
N LYS A 241 1.17 -8.22 -16.47
CA LYS A 241 1.93 -7.04 -15.99
C LYS A 241 2.74 -6.42 -17.14
N LYS A 242 2.07 -6.00 -18.21
CA LYS A 242 2.65 -5.50 -19.45
C LYS A 242 3.65 -4.35 -19.28
N GLN A 243 3.41 -3.47 -18.29
CA GLN A 243 4.24 -2.31 -18.01
C GLN A 243 5.65 -2.68 -17.48
N ASN A 244 5.85 -3.92 -17.04
CA ASN A 244 7.14 -4.43 -16.55
C ASN A 244 7.89 -5.25 -17.61
N ASN A 245 7.22 -5.70 -18.66
CA ASN A 245 7.82 -6.57 -19.70
C ASN A 245 8.80 -5.83 -20.61
N GLY A 246 9.84 -6.55 -21.08
CA GLY A 246 10.81 -6.04 -22.05
C GLY A 246 11.68 -4.89 -21.52
N ARG A 247 11.87 -4.79 -20.21
CA ARG A 247 12.55 -3.67 -19.55
C ARG A 247 13.78 -4.14 -18.75
N ASN A 248 14.74 -3.25 -18.61
CA ASN A 248 15.77 -3.42 -17.59
C ASN A 248 15.26 -2.86 -16.25
N LEU A 249 14.46 -3.66 -15.54
CA LEU A 249 13.82 -3.25 -14.29
C LEU A 249 14.82 -2.77 -13.21
N VAL A 250 16.05 -3.35 -13.19
CA VAL A 250 17.09 -2.90 -12.24
C VAL A 250 17.52 -1.47 -12.56
N GLU A 251 17.73 -1.14 -13.82
CA GLU A 251 18.13 0.20 -14.22
C GLU A 251 16.98 1.20 -14.06
N ASP A 252 15.74 0.78 -14.31
CA ASP A 252 14.56 1.61 -14.09
C ASP A 252 14.42 2.00 -12.60
N VAL A 253 14.60 1.04 -11.69
CA VAL A 253 14.63 1.34 -10.25
C VAL A 253 15.72 2.36 -9.90
N LYS A 254 16.92 2.17 -10.44
CA LYS A 254 18.04 3.11 -10.21
C LYS A 254 17.78 4.49 -10.78
N ARG A 255 17.10 4.61 -11.93
CA ARG A 255 16.67 5.92 -12.48
C ARG A 255 15.75 6.65 -11.52
N ILE A 256 14.77 5.94 -10.95
CA ILE A 256 13.85 6.51 -9.96
C ILE A 256 14.63 6.96 -8.71
N GLN A 257 15.57 6.14 -8.23
CA GLN A 257 16.41 6.49 -7.08
C GLN A 257 17.33 7.70 -7.36
N ARG A 258 17.90 7.79 -8.56
CA ARG A 258 18.71 8.95 -8.99
C ARG A 258 17.90 10.23 -9.14
N ALA A 259 16.60 10.12 -9.40
CA ALA A 259 15.70 11.27 -9.42
C ALA A 259 15.39 11.81 -8.02
N GLY A 260 15.66 11.05 -6.95
CA GLY A 260 15.44 11.46 -5.55
C GLY A 260 14.27 10.76 -4.87
N LEU A 261 13.72 9.68 -5.46
CA LEU A 261 12.65 8.89 -4.90
C LEU A 261 13.19 7.57 -4.33
N HIS A 262 12.94 7.30 -3.06
CA HIS A 262 13.22 5.99 -2.47
C HIS A 262 12.21 4.96 -3.00
N VAL A 263 12.71 3.85 -3.57
CA VAL A 263 11.85 2.80 -4.11
C VAL A 263 11.65 1.70 -3.06
N GLN A 264 10.39 1.48 -2.67
CA GLN A 264 9.96 0.23 -2.03
C GLN A 264 9.47 -0.72 -3.12
N GLY A 265 9.86 -1.99 -3.05
CA GLY A 265 9.51 -2.99 -4.07
C GLY A 265 8.55 -4.04 -3.58
N GLY A 266 7.47 -4.28 -4.34
CA GLY A 266 6.59 -5.44 -4.19
C GLY A 266 7.07 -6.60 -5.07
N PHE A 267 7.16 -7.80 -4.50
CA PHE A 267 7.62 -9.01 -5.16
C PHE A 267 6.68 -10.18 -4.86
N ILE A 268 6.49 -11.04 -5.85
CA ILE A 268 5.64 -12.21 -5.74
C ILE A 268 6.39 -13.43 -6.28
N VAL A 269 6.25 -14.58 -5.63
CA VAL A 269 6.69 -15.90 -6.10
C VAL A 269 5.52 -16.86 -6.13
N GLY A 270 5.56 -17.87 -7.01
CA GLY A 270 4.53 -18.89 -7.12
C GLY A 270 3.58 -18.68 -8.28
N PHE A 271 3.98 -17.93 -9.32
CA PHE A 271 3.32 -17.93 -10.62
C PHE A 271 3.46 -19.32 -11.27
N ASP A 272 2.56 -19.66 -12.17
CA ASP A 272 2.55 -20.97 -12.82
C ASP A 272 3.80 -21.23 -13.68
N ASN A 273 4.42 -20.17 -14.22
CA ASN A 273 5.69 -20.23 -14.96
C ASN A 273 6.95 -20.11 -14.06
N ASP A 274 6.81 -20.04 -12.74
CA ASP A 274 7.97 -20.00 -11.86
C ASP A 274 8.60 -21.39 -11.71
N THR A 275 9.92 -21.45 -11.84
CA THR A 275 10.75 -22.61 -11.49
C THR A 275 11.54 -22.32 -10.21
N PRO A 276 12.16 -23.32 -9.54
CA PRO A 276 12.97 -23.08 -8.34
C PRO A 276 14.11 -22.04 -8.51
N SER A 277 14.55 -21.76 -9.73
CA SER A 277 15.53 -20.72 -10.02
C SER A 277 15.03 -19.31 -9.70
N ILE A 278 13.69 -19.11 -9.58
CA ILE A 278 13.10 -17.79 -9.32
C ILE A 278 13.56 -17.22 -7.98
N PHE A 279 13.76 -18.05 -6.96
CA PHE A 279 14.17 -17.61 -5.64
C PHE A 279 15.52 -16.90 -5.69
N ARG A 280 16.50 -17.50 -6.40
CA ARG A 280 17.81 -16.89 -6.58
C ARG A 280 17.74 -15.64 -7.46
N ARG A 281 16.95 -15.68 -8.53
CA ARG A 281 16.76 -14.52 -9.43
C ARG A 281 16.14 -13.34 -8.68
N GLN A 282 15.20 -13.57 -7.78
CA GLN A 282 14.60 -12.51 -6.93
C GLN A 282 15.65 -11.92 -5.97
N ILE A 283 16.41 -12.77 -5.26
CA ILE A 283 17.48 -12.31 -4.37
C ILE A 283 18.46 -11.42 -5.11
N ASP A 284 18.94 -11.90 -6.27
CA ASP A 284 19.94 -11.17 -7.09
C ASP A 284 19.37 -9.83 -7.60
N PHE A 285 18.10 -9.82 -8.00
CA PHE A 285 17.41 -8.60 -8.43
C PHE A 285 17.34 -7.58 -7.29
N ILE A 286 16.84 -7.99 -6.13
CA ILE A 286 16.68 -7.12 -4.95
C ILE A 286 18.04 -6.54 -4.54
N GLN A 287 19.10 -7.34 -4.54
CA GLN A 287 20.44 -6.88 -4.19
C GLN A 287 21.03 -5.92 -5.23
N LYS A 288 20.86 -6.20 -6.52
CA LYS A 288 21.40 -5.38 -7.62
C LYS A 288 20.68 -4.04 -7.77
N SER A 289 19.37 -4.01 -7.55
CA SER A 289 18.55 -2.80 -7.65
C SER A 289 18.74 -1.83 -6.50
N GLY A 290 19.22 -2.30 -5.34
CA GLY A 290 19.33 -1.47 -4.13
C GLY A 290 17.98 -1.17 -3.48
N ILE A 291 16.93 -1.94 -3.77
CA ILE A 291 15.64 -1.81 -3.07
C ILE A 291 15.82 -2.25 -1.61
N VAL A 292 15.88 -1.29 -0.69
CA VAL A 292 16.13 -1.56 0.73
C VAL A 292 14.93 -2.26 1.37
N MET A 293 13.73 -1.76 1.10
CA MET A 293 12.48 -2.35 1.58
C MET A 293 11.84 -3.19 0.46
N ALA A 294 11.98 -4.50 0.56
CA ALA A 294 11.41 -5.46 -0.39
C ALA A 294 10.31 -6.27 0.29
N ASN A 295 9.07 -6.05 -0.14
CA ASN A 295 7.91 -6.82 0.32
C ASN A 295 7.74 -8.03 -0.59
N VAL A 296 8.14 -9.21 -0.12
CA VAL A 296 8.00 -10.46 -0.87
C VAL A 296 6.81 -11.24 -0.35
N ALA A 297 5.97 -11.75 -1.25
CA ALA A 297 4.80 -12.56 -0.92
C ALA A 297 4.74 -13.81 -1.79
N ILE A 298 4.08 -14.86 -1.30
CA ILE A 298 3.60 -15.95 -2.16
C ILE A 298 2.31 -15.49 -2.82
N LEU A 299 2.15 -15.83 -4.11
CA LEU A 299 0.96 -15.49 -4.89
C LEU A 299 -0.32 -15.97 -4.20
N GLN A 300 -1.28 -15.09 -4.10
CA GLN A 300 -2.63 -15.39 -3.67
C GLN A 300 -3.63 -14.90 -4.72
N ALA A 301 -4.79 -15.53 -4.75
CA ALA A 301 -5.89 -15.18 -5.63
C ALA A 301 -6.96 -14.41 -4.84
N PRO A 302 -6.97 -13.06 -4.86
CA PRO A 302 -8.01 -12.27 -4.22
C PRO A 302 -9.38 -12.54 -4.86
N THR A 303 -10.41 -12.66 -4.03
CA THR A 303 -11.78 -12.90 -4.49
C THR A 303 -12.21 -11.85 -5.51
N GLY A 304 -12.79 -12.30 -6.62
CA GLY A 304 -13.21 -11.46 -7.74
C GLY A 304 -12.09 -11.09 -8.73
N SER A 305 -10.81 -11.39 -8.44
CA SER A 305 -9.73 -11.19 -9.41
C SER A 305 -9.82 -12.20 -10.57
N ARG A 306 -9.22 -11.88 -11.72
CA ARG A 306 -9.16 -12.79 -12.87
C ARG A 306 -8.42 -14.09 -12.52
N LEU A 307 -7.38 -13.99 -11.70
CA LEU A 307 -6.66 -15.15 -11.18
C LEU A 307 -7.60 -16.06 -10.36
N TYR A 308 -8.42 -15.47 -9.49
CA TYR A 308 -9.40 -16.22 -8.70
C TYR A 308 -10.36 -17.00 -9.59
N GLU A 309 -10.92 -16.34 -10.63
CA GLU A 309 -11.87 -16.99 -11.54
C GLU A 309 -11.21 -18.10 -12.38
N ARG A 310 -9.98 -17.88 -12.86
CA ARG A 310 -9.21 -18.90 -13.58
C ARG A 310 -8.95 -20.11 -12.69
N LEU A 311 -8.43 -19.91 -11.49
CA LEU A 311 -8.11 -20.99 -10.56
C LEU A 311 -9.36 -21.72 -10.06
N ARG A 312 -10.49 -21.02 -9.94
CA ARG A 312 -11.80 -21.63 -9.63
C ARG A 312 -12.24 -22.60 -10.73
N GLN A 313 -12.13 -22.19 -12.00
CA GLN A 313 -12.46 -23.03 -13.15
C GLN A 313 -11.52 -24.24 -13.28
N GLU A 314 -10.26 -24.08 -12.92
CA GLU A 314 -9.25 -25.14 -12.88
C GLU A 314 -9.40 -26.09 -11.66
N GLY A 315 -10.27 -25.79 -10.70
CA GLY A 315 -10.45 -26.58 -9.49
C GLY A 315 -9.26 -26.48 -8.52
N ARG A 316 -8.48 -25.44 -8.58
CA ARG A 316 -7.25 -25.24 -7.80
C ARG A 316 -7.43 -24.38 -6.55
N LEU A 317 -8.57 -23.76 -6.32
CA LEU A 317 -8.82 -22.96 -5.12
C LEU A 317 -8.93 -23.84 -3.88
N LEU A 318 -8.26 -23.46 -2.80
CA LEU A 318 -8.29 -24.12 -1.49
C LEU A 318 -9.21 -23.39 -0.49
N GLY A 319 -9.57 -22.16 -0.78
CA GLY A 319 -10.38 -21.32 0.11
C GLY A 319 -10.13 -19.82 -0.09
N GLN A 320 -10.36 -19.08 1.00
CA GLN A 320 -10.19 -17.64 0.99
C GLN A 320 -8.72 -17.23 1.14
N MET A 321 -8.42 -16.01 0.73
CA MET A 321 -7.14 -15.38 0.95
C MET A 321 -6.82 -15.30 2.45
N LEU A 322 -5.67 -15.83 2.85
CA LEU A 322 -5.24 -15.91 4.25
C LEU A 322 -4.20 -14.81 4.52
N PHE A 323 -4.58 -13.80 5.28
CA PHE A 323 -3.65 -12.74 5.69
C PHE A 323 -2.96 -13.02 7.03
N ASP A 324 -3.56 -13.84 7.90
CA ASP A 324 -2.99 -14.17 9.22
C ASP A 324 -1.76 -15.07 9.14
N VAL A 325 -1.59 -15.75 8.01
CA VAL A 325 -0.38 -16.54 7.73
C VAL A 325 0.48 -15.75 6.74
N ALA A 326 0.74 -14.51 7.08
CA ALA A 326 1.31 -13.47 6.22
C ALA A 326 2.61 -13.84 5.49
N TYR A 327 3.19 -14.98 5.77
CA TYR A 327 4.54 -15.27 5.35
C TYR A 327 4.69 -16.73 4.89
N GLY A 328 4.06 -17.08 3.79
CA GLY A 328 4.27 -18.38 3.16
C GLY A 328 3.02 -19.22 2.93
N SER A 329 1.84 -18.61 2.87
CA SER A 329 0.60 -19.29 2.48
C SER A 329 0.06 -18.80 1.14
N THR A 330 -0.66 -19.69 0.48
CA THR A 330 -1.46 -19.39 -0.71
C THR A 330 -2.85 -20.00 -0.53
N ASN A 331 -3.85 -19.44 -1.19
CA ASN A 331 -5.23 -19.91 -1.15
C ASN A 331 -5.59 -20.81 -2.35
N PHE A 332 -4.60 -21.30 -3.05
CA PHE A 332 -4.78 -22.24 -4.18
C PHE A 332 -3.64 -23.26 -4.25
N VAL A 333 -3.83 -24.30 -5.06
CA VAL A 333 -2.79 -25.31 -5.35
C VAL A 333 -1.86 -24.75 -6.42
N PRO A 334 -0.59 -24.37 -6.10
CA PRO A 334 0.36 -23.87 -7.07
C PRO A 334 0.85 -24.98 -8.01
N THR A 335 1.37 -24.62 -9.18
CA THR A 335 2.04 -25.55 -10.10
C THR A 335 3.36 -26.06 -9.52
N MET A 336 4.13 -25.20 -8.88
CA MET A 336 5.30 -25.61 -8.11
C MET A 336 4.90 -26.35 -6.84
N ASP A 337 5.63 -27.40 -6.46
CA ASP A 337 5.41 -28.07 -5.18
C ASP A 337 5.38 -27.07 -4.02
N ILE A 338 4.36 -27.18 -3.17
CA ILE A 338 4.09 -26.20 -2.10
C ILE A 338 5.21 -26.14 -1.05
N ALA A 339 5.87 -27.28 -0.76
CA ALA A 339 6.99 -27.33 0.18
C ALA A 339 8.20 -26.60 -0.39
N THR A 340 8.50 -26.83 -1.67
CA THR A 340 9.54 -26.12 -2.42
C THR A 340 9.29 -24.62 -2.46
N LEU A 341 8.04 -24.21 -2.76
CA LEU A 341 7.65 -22.80 -2.81
C LEU A 341 7.83 -22.11 -1.45
N ARG A 342 7.38 -22.75 -0.38
CA ARG A 342 7.48 -22.21 0.99
C ARG A 342 8.92 -22.10 1.46
N GLU A 343 9.75 -23.11 1.18
CA GLU A 343 11.15 -23.07 1.60
C GLU A 343 11.94 -22.04 0.80
N GLY A 344 11.70 -21.97 -0.52
CA GLY A 344 12.31 -20.92 -1.35
C GLY A 344 11.90 -19.50 -0.95
N TYR A 345 10.65 -19.30 -0.55
CA TYR A 345 10.20 -18.02 0.02
C TYR A 345 10.98 -17.68 1.31
N LYS A 346 11.10 -18.63 2.25
CA LYS A 346 11.88 -18.43 3.47
C LYS A 346 13.35 -18.14 3.17
N ASP A 347 13.92 -18.79 2.16
CA ASP A 347 15.30 -18.56 1.75
C ASP A 347 15.48 -17.15 1.18
N ILE A 348 14.53 -16.62 0.39
CA ILE A 348 14.56 -15.21 -0.01
C ILE A 348 14.59 -14.31 1.24
N MET A 349 13.65 -14.50 2.17
CA MET A 349 13.53 -13.65 3.35
C MET A 349 14.77 -13.72 4.25
N ARG A 350 15.28 -14.92 4.52
CA ARG A 350 16.53 -15.10 5.30
C ARG A 350 17.72 -14.42 4.64
N ASN A 351 17.82 -14.51 3.31
CA ASN A 351 18.93 -13.94 2.55
C ASN A 351 18.87 -12.41 2.52
N ILE A 352 17.75 -11.84 2.02
CA ILE A 352 17.67 -10.39 1.82
C ILE A 352 17.66 -9.59 3.12
N TYR A 353 17.25 -10.18 4.23
CA TYR A 353 17.26 -9.56 5.56
C TYR A 353 18.37 -10.06 6.48
N SER A 354 19.30 -10.88 5.97
CA SER A 354 20.55 -11.14 6.70
C SER A 354 21.34 -9.83 6.86
N PRO A 355 22.02 -9.58 7.97
CA PRO A 355 22.74 -8.33 8.19
C PRO A 355 23.72 -8.00 7.07
N GLU A 356 24.50 -8.97 6.60
CA GLU A 356 25.47 -8.76 5.53
C GLU A 356 24.80 -8.23 4.25
N HIS A 357 23.76 -8.94 3.73
CA HIS A 357 23.10 -8.58 2.49
C HIS A 357 22.26 -7.30 2.64
N TYR A 358 21.61 -7.11 3.79
CA TYR A 358 20.84 -5.91 4.08
C TYR A 358 21.71 -4.65 4.01
N TYR A 359 22.82 -4.62 4.77
CA TYR A 359 23.70 -3.44 4.81
C TYR A 359 24.43 -3.23 3.47
N GLN A 360 24.76 -4.30 2.75
CA GLN A 360 25.28 -4.18 1.39
C GLN A 360 24.28 -3.57 0.42
N ARG A 361 23.02 -3.94 0.51
CA ARG A 361 21.93 -3.39 -0.30
C ARG A 361 21.67 -1.91 0.04
N VAL A 362 21.68 -1.54 1.31
CA VAL A 362 21.62 -0.13 1.74
C VAL A 362 22.77 0.65 1.11
N LYS A 363 23.99 0.11 1.09
CA LYS A 363 25.13 0.75 0.45
C LYS A 363 24.96 0.88 -1.07
N THR A 364 24.34 -0.11 -1.74
CA THR A 364 24.00 -0.04 -3.16
C THR A 364 23.00 1.09 -3.42
N PHE A 365 21.94 1.19 -2.61
CA PHE A 365 20.98 2.30 -2.67
C PHE A 365 21.69 3.66 -2.49
N LEU A 366 22.46 3.83 -1.43
CA LEU A 366 23.14 5.09 -1.12
C LEU A 366 24.11 5.55 -2.23
N ARG A 367 24.64 4.64 -3.03
CA ARG A 367 25.48 5.00 -4.19
C ARG A 367 24.68 5.65 -5.31
N GLU A 368 23.46 5.17 -5.55
CA GLU A 368 22.59 5.64 -6.64
C GLU A 368 21.75 6.84 -6.21
N TYR A 369 21.23 6.84 -4.99
CA TYR A 369 20.26 7.80 -4.50
C TYR A 369 20.83 9.24 -4.47
N LYS A 370 20.08 10.16 -5.04
CA LYS A 370 20.34 11.60 -4.97
C LYS A 370 19.26 12.24 -4.10
N PRO A 371 19.61 12.75 -2.91
CA PRO A 371 18.62 13.34 -2.01
C PRO A 371 17.99 14.58 -2.67
N PRO A 372 16.70 14.83 -2.44
CA PRO A 372 16.05 16.04 -2.89
C PRO A 372 16.68 17.29 -2.26
N LYS A 373 16.52 18.45 -2.91
CA LYS A 373 16.98 19.72 -2.38
C LYS A 373 16.12 20.24 -1.22
N ILE A 374 14.94 19.65 -1.03
CA ILE A 374 14.02 20.00 0.07
C ILE A 374 14.63 19.44 1.35
N VAL A 375 15.09 20.32 2.22
CA VAL A 375 15.61 19.95 3.54
C VAL A 375 14.43 19.94 4.51
N THR A 376 13.97 18.77 4.89
CA THR A 376 13.11 18.63 6.07
C THR A 376 13.89 19.08 7.30
N ARG A 377 13.30 19.92 8.14
CA ARG A 377 13.94 20.33 9.39
C ARG A 377 14.06 19.10 10.30
N LEU A 378 15.31 18.79 10.71
CA LEU A 378 15.54 17.78 11.74
C LEU A 378 14.76 18.18 13.00
N ASN A 379 13.94 17.29 13.48
CA ASN A 379 13.23 17.45 14.73
C ASN A 379 13.95 16.68 15.86
N PHE A 380 13.52 16.88 17.09
CA PHE A 380 14.11 16.21 18.26
C PHE A 380 13.99 14.68 18.18
N GLU A 381 12.90 14.17 17.62
CA GLU A 381 12.67 12.74 17.45
C GLU A 381 13.65 12.10 16.45
N ASP A 382 14.06 12.82 15.40
CA ASP A 382 15.06 12.34 14.45
C ASP A 382 16.42 12.15 15.14
N ILE A 383 16.81 13.12 15.96
CA ILE A 383 18.04 13.07 16.75
C ILE A 383 17.97 11.91 17.75
N LEU A 384 16.85 11.76 18.45
CA LEU A 384 16.64 10.67 19.38
C LEU A 384 16.68 9.30 18.71
N SER A 385 16.06 9.21 17.52
CA SER A 385 16.07 7.99 16.69
C SER A 385 17.48 7.61 16.25
N PHE A 386 18.31 8.60 15.93
CA PHE A 386 19.71 8.36 15.61
C PHE A 386 20.47 7.76 16.83
N PHE A 387 20.31 8.32 18.03
CA PHE A 387 20.97 7.77 19.23
C PHE A 387 20.40 6.40 19.61
N ARG A 388 19.10 6.16 19.45
CA ARG A 388 18.49 4.83 19.61
C ARG A 388 19.08 3.83 18.62
N SER A 389 19.33 4.22 17.38
CA SER A 389 19.95 3.34 16.39
C SER A 389 21.39 2.97 16.77
N ILE A 390 22.18 3.93 17.24
CA ILE A 390 23.53 3.65 17.78
C ILE A 390 23.46 2.64 18.91
N TYR A 391 22.58 2.85 19.88
CA TYR A 391 22.46 1.97 21.03
C TYR A 391 22.01 0.57 20.65
N HIS A 392 20.89 0.45 19.91
CA HIS A 392 20.31 -0.86 19.59
C HIS A 392 21.09 -1.60 18.51
N LEU A 393 21.53 -0.94 17.45
CA LEU A 393 22.20 -1.58 16.32
C LEU A 393 23.72 -1.53 16.44
N GLY A 394 24.27 -0.41 16.94
CA GLY A 394 25.72 -0.20 17.00
C GLY A 394 26.38 -0.80 18.26
N ILE A 395 25.66 -0.94 19.38
CA ILE A 395 26.22 -1.44 20.65
C ILE A 395 25.66 -2.84 20.95
N LEU A 396 24.33 -2.98 21.07
CA LEU A 396 23.67 -4.21 21.48
C LEU A 396 23.48 -5.21 20.33
N GLY A 397 23.31 -4.71 19.09
CA GLY A 397 22.99 -5.54 17.93
C GLY A 397 24.10 -6.52 17.56
N LYS A 398 23.70 -7.71 17.14
CA LYS A 398 24.63 -8.73 16.59
C LYS A 398 25.27 -8.23 15.28
N GLU A 399 24.59 -7.35 14.58
CA GLU A 399 24.98 -6.68 13.32
C GLU A 399 25.87 -5.45 13.49
N ARG A 400 26.33 -5.11 14.72
CA ARG A 400 27.09 -3.88 15.03
C ARG A 400 28.27 -3.61 14.10
N VAL A 401 28.96 -4.65 13.62
CA VAL A 401 30.09 -4.50 12.69
C VAL A 401 29.62 -3.94 11.35
N HIS A 402 28.50 -4.45 10.82
CA HIS A 402 27.91 -3.97 9.56
C HIS A 402 27.36 -2.55 9.72
N TYR A 403 26.72 -2.25 10.88
CA TYR A 403 26.24 -0.92 11.22
C TYR A 403 27.36 0.12 11.18
N TRP A 404 28.46 -0.09 11.92
CA TRP A 404 29.57 0.85 11.96
C TRP A 404 30.29 0.97 10.62
N ARG A 405 30.44 -0.12 9.87
CA ARG A 405 31.01 -0.09 8.51
C ARG A 405 30.15 0.77 7.55
N LEU A 406 28.83 0.65 7.62
CA LEU A 406 27.95 1.48 6.80
C LEU A 406 28.02 2.92 7.25
N LEU A 407 27.91 3.21 8.54
CA LEU A 407 27.92 4.55 9.11
C LEU A 407 29.19 5.32 8.68
N LEU A 408 30.36 4.72 8.95
CA LEU A 408 31.65 5.30 8.55
C LEU A 408 31.75 5.48 7.02
N TRP A 409 31.34 4.47 6.26
CA TRP A 409 31.35 4.58 4.82
C TRP A 409 30.47 5.74 4.32
N THR A 410 29.28 5.91 4.91
CA THR A 410 28.35 7.00 4.54
C THR A 410 28.95 8.36 4.88
N CYS A 411 29.53 8.54 6.07
CA CYS A 411 30.21 9.77 6.49
C CYS A 411 31.30 10.20 5.50
N PHE A 412 32.11 9.25 5.03
CA PHE A 412 33.25 9.59 4.16
C PHE A 412 32.88 9.72 2.67
N HIS A 413 31.91 8.94 2.18
CA HIS A 413 31.60 8.90 0.74
C HIS A 413 30.32 9.64 0.36
N ARG A 414 29.39 9.78 1.28
CA ARG A 414 28.06 10.37 1.03
C ARG A 414 27.60 11.24 2.22
N PRO A 415 28.41 12.24 2.66
CA PRO A 415 28.13 13.01 3.88
C PRO A 415 26.77 13.73 3.88
N LYS A 416 26.22 14.03 2.69
CA LYS A 416 24.87 14.63 2.54
C LYS A 416 23.73 13.66 2.85
N LEU A 417 24.00 12.37 2.98
CA LEU A 417 23.02 11.32 3.27
C LEU A 417 23.17 10.75 4.69
N PHE A 418 24.06 11.35 5.47
CA PHE A 418 24.33 10.98 6.86
C PHE A 418 23.34 11.64 7.83
#